data_68e3bfd54c97f654d7ee27af26dc2c5b
#
_entry.id   68e3bfd54c97f654d7ee27af26dc2c5b
#
_cell.length_a   1.000
_cell.length_b   1.000
_cell.length_c   1.000
_cell.angle_alpha   90.00
_cell.angle_beta   90.00
_cell.angle_gamma   90.00
#
_symmetry.space_group_name_H-M   'P 1'
#
loop_
_entity.id
_entity.type
_entity.pdbx_description
1 polymer ?
#
loop_
_entity_poly.entity_id
_entity_poly.type
_entity_poly.pdbx_seq_one_letter_code
_entity_poly.pdbx_strand_id
1 'polypeptide(L)'
;MVSDIKEYYQCILDNLTGGLISVDLSGRVVYMNPMAGKILHMDEDHKCLGCDYNKAYAGFPALLGVVKEALETGKSVRRAEISVMHANVPLVIGYSTMRVKNHDGKELGVTVIFQDISFVASGKK
;
A
#
# COMPACT_ATOMS: atom_id res chain seq x y z
N MET A 1 -12.68 26.55 -4.30
CA MET A 1 -13.41 25.61 -5.11
C MET A 1 -12.55 24.58 -5.78
N VAL A 2 -11.76 24.96 -6.82
CA VAL A 2 -10.93 23.96 -7.47
C VAL A 2 -9.92 23.34 -6.49
N SER A 3 -9.39 24.14 -5.58
CA SER A 3 -8.48 23.65 -4.56
C SER A 3 -9.16 22.64 -3.63
N ASP A 4 -10.48 22.76 -3.49
CA ASP A 4 -11.24 21.89 -2.61
C ASP A 4 -11.40 20.48 -3.19
N ILE A 5 -11.32 20.34 -4.51
CA ILE A 5 -11.41 19.03 -5.16
C ILE A 5 -10.23 18.17 -4.78
N LYS A 6 -9.04 18.77 -4.80
CA LYS A 6 -7.83 18.06 -4.44
C LYS A 6 -7.88 17.59 -2.99
N GLU A 7 -8.29 18.47 -2.11
CA GLU A 7 -8.43 18.14 -0.69
C GLU A 7 -9.51 17.08 -0.50
N TYR A 8 -10.59 17.17 -1.26
CA TYR A 8 -11.68 16.21 -1.17
C TYR A 8 -11.20 14.80 -1.52
N TYR A 9 -10.46 14.66 -2.61
CA TYR A 9 -9.92 13.36 -3.00
C TYR A 9 -8.94 12.83 -1.96
N GLN A 10 -8.12 13.73 -1.41
CA GLN A 10 -7.19 13.31 -0.38
C GLN A 10 -7.93 12.83 0.87
N CYS A 11 -9.02 13.49 1.22
CA CYS A 11 -9.83 13.06 2.36
C CYS A 11 -10.45 11.69 2.13
N ILE A 12 -10.88 11.39 0.90
CA ILE A 12 -11.39 10.06 0.58
C ILE A 12 -10.31 9.02 0.83
N LEU A 13 -9.11 9.27 0.31
CA LEU A 13 -8.01 8.32 0.48
C LEU A 13 -7.62 8.17 1.95
N ASP A 14 -7.63 9.27 2.69
CA ASP A 14 -7.24 9.25 4.10
C ASP A 14 -8.26 8.53 4.97
N ASN A 15 -9.49 8.44 4.52
CA ASN A 15 -10.58 7.83 5.30
C ASN A 15 -10.96 6.43 4.81
N LEU A 16 -10.20 5.85 3.90
CA LEU A 16 -10.45 4.48 3.47
C LEU A 16 -10.27 3.52 4.64
N THR A 17 -11.09 2.48 4.66
CA THR A 17 -10.99 1.46 5.70
C THR A 17 -9.83 0.51 5.48
N GLY A 18 -9.30 0.46 4.26
CA GLY A 18 -8.12 -0.34 3.96
C GLY A 18 -6.88 0.53 3.88
N GLY A 19 -5.72 -0.12 3.93
CA GLY A 19 -4.45 0.56 3.73
C GLY A 19 -4.20 0.81 2.26
N LEU A 20 -3.57 1.92 1.94
CA LEU A 20 -3.22 2.26 0.57
C LEU A 20 -1.82 2.84 0.55
N ILE A 21 -0.95 2.25 -0.26
CA ILE A 21 0.40 2.76 -0.50
C ILE A 21 0.56 2.91 -2.00
N SER A 22 1.20 3.99 -2.42
CA SER A 22 1.48 4.21 -3.82
C SER A 22 2.95 4.54 -4.01
N VAL A 23 3.54 3.96 -5.03
CA VAL A 23 4.97 4.07 -5.31
C VAL A 23 5.11 4.48 -6.77
N ASP A 24 5.99 5.44 -7.07
CA ASP A 24 6.20 5.84 -8.46
C ASP A 24 7.11 4.83 -9.17
N LEU A 25 7.36 5.04 -10.45
CA LEU A 25 8.15 4.08 -11.25
C LEU A 25 9.60 3.98 -10.79
N SER A 26 10.10 5.00 -10.06
CA SER A 26 11.45 4.95 -9.51
C SER A 26 11.51 4.19 -8.19
N GLY A 27 10.37 3.76 -7.68
CA GLY A 27 10.33 3.06 -6.40
C GLY A 27 10.22 3.98 -5.20
N ARG A 28 9.85 5.22 -5.40
CA ARG A 28 9.69 6.15 -4.29
C ARG A 28 8.25 6.18 -3.81
N VAL A 29 8.07 6.17 -2.50
CA VAL A 29 6.74 6.23 -1.90
C VAL A 29 6.16 7.62 -2.13
N VAL A 30 5.04 7.70 -2.84
CA VAL A 30 4.40 8.98 -3.13
C VAL A 30 3.16 9.20 -2.28
N TYR A 31 2.60 8.14 -1.72
CA TYR A 31 1.44 8.28 -0.84
C TYR A 31 1.29 7.06 0.06
N MET A 32 0.82 7.30 1.26
CA MET A 32 0.53 6.26 2.24
C MET A 32 -0.59 6.80 3.13
N ASN A 33 -1.73 6.10 3.15
CA ASN A 33 -2.85 6.62 3.93
C ASN A 33 -2.71 6.22 5.41
N PRO A 34 -3.46 6.86 6.31
CA PRO A 34 -3.34 6.57 7.75
C PRO A 34 -3.62 5.12 8.10
N MET A 35 -4.58 4.48 7.43
CA MET A 35 -4.90 3.08 7.71
C MET A 35 -3.73 2.15 7.38
N ALA A 36 -2.95 2.47 6.34
CA ALA A 36 -1.77 1.68 6.02
C ALA A 36 -0.79 1.70 7.19
N GLY A 37 -0.60 2.87 7.79
CA GLY A 37 0.25 2.99 8.97
C GLY A 37 -0.25 2.17 10.14
N LYS A 38 -1.56 2.15 10.34
CA LYS A 38 -2.15 1.37 11.42
C LYS A 38 -1.98 -0.12 11.19
N ILE A 39 -2.26 -0.59 10.00
CA ILE A 39 -2.14 -2.02 9.69
C ILE A 39 -0.70 -2.49 9.82
N LEU A 40 0.25 -1.69 9.37
CA LEU A 40 1.66 -2.04 9.42
C LEU A 40 2.31 -1.65 10.74
N HIS A 41 1.55 -1.09 11.67
CA HIS A 41 2.07 -0.67 12.98
C HIS A 41 3.23 0.32 12.84
N MET A 42 3.09 1.26 11.92
CA MET A 42 4.09 2.31 11.70
C MET A 42 3.60 3.60 12.33
N ASP A 43 4.51 4.32 12.97
CA ASP A 43 4.18 5.62 13.52
C ASP A 43 3.93 6.62 12.42
N GLU A 44 3.10 7.62 12.71
CA GLU A 44 2.82 8.67 11.73
C GLU A 44 4.07 9.38 11.27
N ASP A 45 5.05 9.49 12.17
CA ASP A 45 6.31 10.16 11.85
C ASP A 45 7.16 9.36 10.88
N HIS A 46 6.79 8.11 10.60
CA HIS A 46 7.55 7.24 9.70
C HIS A 46 6.94 7.14 8.31
N LYS A 47 6.16 8.13 7.93
CA LYS A 47 5.66 8.21 6.57
C LYS A 47 6.77 8.63 5.65
N CYS A 48 7.58 7.73 5.23
CA CYS A 48 8.73 8.04 4.39
C CYS A 48 8.31 8.43 2.97
N LEU A 49 7.53 9.50 2.85
CA LEU A 49 7.17 9.99 1.52
C LEU A 49 8.43 10.48 0.82
N GLY A 50 8.61 10.07 -0.42
CA GLY A 50 9.80 10.39 -1.18
C GLY A 50 10.95 9.42 -0.94
N CYS A 51 10.82 8.52 0.02
CA CYS A 51 11.83 7.50 0.28
C CYS A 51 11.65 6.31 -0.63
N ASP A 52 12.73 5.58 -0.86
CA ASP A 52 12.68 4.32 -1.57
C ASP A 52 11.82 3.33 -0.77
N TYR A 53 10.94 2.60 -1.45
CA TYR A 53 10.05 1.67 -0.77
C TYR A 53 10.83 0.56 -0.05
N ASN A 54 12.02 0.22 -0.53
CA ASN A 54 12.84 -0.79 0.13
C ASN A 54 13.27 -0.34 1.52
N LYS A 55 13.43 0.96 1.71
CA LYS A 55 13.76 1.51 3.03
C LYS A 55 12.51 1.70 3.87
N ALA A 56 11.46 2.24 3.26
CA ALA A 56 10.24 2.56 3.98
C ALA A 56 9.60 1.31 4.58
N TYR A 57 9.65 0.20 3.87
CA TYR A 57 8.99 -1.04 4.29
C TYR A 57 9.97 -2.18 4.53
N ALA A 58 11.18 -1.83 4.97
CA ALA A 58 12.24 -2.82 5.18
C ALA A 58 11.85 -3.92 6.16
N GLY A 59 10.98 -3.61 7.12
CA GLY A 59 10.51 -4.60 8.08
C GLY A 59 9.46 -5.56 7.55
N PHE A 60 9.04 -5.42 6.29
CA PHE A 60 7.96 -6.21 5.71
C PHE A 60 8.39 -6.82 4.38
N PRO A 61 9.25 -7.85 4.42
CA PRO A 61 9.79 -8.43 3.17
C PRO A 61 8.72 -8.90 2.18
N ALA A 62 7.62 -9.44 2.68
CA ALA A 62 6.55 -9.90 1.79
C ALA A 62 5.92 -8.72 1.04
N LEU A 63 5.77 -7.59 1.71
CA LEU A 63 5.23 -6.38 1.08
C LEU A 63 6.20 -5.85 0.04
N LEU A 64 7.50 -5.87 0.34
CA LEU A 64 8.52 -5.48 -0.63
C LEU A 64 8.42 -6.31 -1.89
N GLY A 65 8.20 -7.62 -1.75
CA GLY A 65 8.03 -8.50 -2.88
C GLY A 65 6.81 -8.14 -3.73
N VAL A 66 5.71 -7.77 -3.08
CA VAL A 66 4.50 -7.38 -3.78
C VAL A 66 4.75 -6.13 -4.63
N VAL A 67 5.37 -5.12 -4.04
CA VAL A 67 5.67 -3.87 -4.75
C VAL A 67 6.65 -4.12 -5.89
N LYS A 68 7.70 -4.88 -5.61
CA LYS A 68 8.73 -5.18 -6.61
C LYS A 68 8.13 -5.90 -7.81
N GLU A 69 7.32 -6.91 -7.55
CA GLU A 69 6.70 -7.67 -8.64
C GLU A 69 5.76 -6.79 -9.45
N ALA A 70 4.99 -5.94 -8.80
CA ALA A 70 4.08 -5.03 -9.50
C ALA A 70 4.85 -4.06 -10.39
N LEU A 71 5.97 -3.54 -9.90
CA LEU A 71 6.81 -2.63 -10.69
C LEU A 71 7.47 -3.33 -11.86
N GLU A 72 7.94 -4.56 -11.67
CA GLU A 72 8.68 -5.28 -12.70
C GLU A 72 7.77 -5.88 -13.77
N THR A 73 6.66 -6.47 -13.36
CA THR A 73 5.79 -7.16 -14.31
C THR A 73 4.71 -6.28 -14.89
N GLY A 74 4.34 -5.23 -14.17
CA GLY A 74 3.24 -4.37 -14.57
C GLY A 74 1.88 -5.04 -14.51
N LYS A 75 1.80 -6.23 -13.94
CA LYS A 75 0.54 -6.95 -13.83
C LYS A 75 -0.21 -6.54 -12.58
N SER A 76 -1.52 -6.45 -12.70
CA SER A 76 -2.37 -6.20 -11.55
C SER A 76 -2.72 -7.51 -10.88
N VAL A 77 -2.74 -7.50 -9.56
CA VAL A 77 -3.08 -8.68 -8.76
C VAL A 77 -4.35 -8.34 -7.99
N ARG A 78 -5.27 -9.29 -7.91
CA ARG A 78 -6.51 -9.10 -7.18
C ARG A 78 -6.69 -10.17 -6.12
N ARG A 79 -7.08 -9.74 -4.93
CA ARG A 79 -7.48 -10.65 -3.85
C ARG A 79 -6.43 -11.68 -3.51
N ALA A 80 -5.19 -11.27 -3.47
CA ALA A 80 -4.11 -12.14 -3.03
C ALA A 80 -3.92 -11.97 -1.53
N GLU A 81 -3.14 -12.87 -0.95
CA GLU A 81 -2.86 -12.81 0.49
C GLU A 81 -1.37 -12.99 0.72
N ILE A 82 -0.85 -12.29 1.70
CA ILE A 82 0.51 -12.48 2.16
C ILE A 82 0.49 -12.56 3.69
N SER A 83 1.48 -13.25 4.23
CA SER A 83 1.69 -13.28 5.67
C SER A 83 2.92 -12.46 5.98
N VAL A 84 2.80 -11.57 6.96
CA VAL A 84 3.93 -10.78 7.43
C VAL A 84 4.08 -11.00 8.92
N MET A 85 5.31 -10.88 9.40
CA MET A 85 5.57 -10.96 10.84
C MET A 85 5.88 -9.59 11.36
N HIS A 86 5.21 -9.21 12.43
CA HIS A 86 5.49 -7.96 13.11
C HIS A 86 5.62 -8.24 14.60
N ALA A 87 6.81 -8.01 15.16
CA ALA A 87 7.07 -8.25 16.58
C ALA A 87 6.66 -9.67 16.99
N ASN A 88 6.97 -10.65 16.15
CA ASN A 88 6.64 -12.08 16.34
C ASN A 88 5.15 -12.39 16.29
N VAL A 89 4.33 -11.44 15.85
CA VAL A 89 2.92 -11.67 15.66
C VAL A 89 2.65 -11.78 14.16
N PRO A 90 2.09 -12.91 13.70
CA PRO A 90 1.78 -13.05 12.29
C PRO A 90 0.56 -12.24 11.92
N LEU A 91 0.66 -11.54 10.78
CA LEU A 91 -0.46 -10.83 10.20
C LEU A 91 -0.76 -11.43 8.85
N VAL A 92 -2.02 -11.65 8.56
CA VAL A 92 -2.44 -12.06 7.23
C VAL A 92 -3.06 -10.84 6.56
N ILE A 93 -2.51 -10.47 5.43
CA ILE A 93 -2.92 -9.26 4.71
C ILE A 93 -3.48 -9.66 3.36
N GLY A 94 -4.72 -9.26 3.12
CA GLY A 94 -5.31 -9.40 1.79
C GLY A 94 -5.00 -8.15 1.01
N TYR A 95 -4.62 -8.30 -0.25
CA TYR A 95 -4.20 -7.13 -1.03
C TYR A 95 -4.57 -7.26 -2.49
N SER A 96 -4.61 -6.11 -3.13
CA SER A 96 -4.71 -5.98 -4.58
C SER A 96 -3.72 -4.93 -5.03
N THR A 97 -3.19 -5.09 -6.22
CA THR A 97 -2.30 -4.10 -6.80
C THR A 97 -2.92 -3.55 -8.08
N MET A 98 -2.58 -2.33 -8.41
CA MET A 98 -3.02 -1.75 -9.66
C MET A 98 -1.99 -0.75 -10.16
N ARG A 99 -1.95 -0.57 -11.47
CA ARG A 99 -1.05 0.41 -12.07
C ARG A 99 -1.75 1.75 -12.15
N VAL A 100 -0.99 2.80 -11.89
CA VAL A 100 -1.49 4.17 -11.98
C VAL A 100 -1.06 4.72 -13.33
N LYS A 101 -2.02 5.19 -14.11
CA LYS A 101 -1.74 5.77 -15.42
C LYS A 101 -2.37 7.15 -15.50
N ASN A 102 -1.76 8.03 -16.29
CA ASN A 102 -2.37 9.33 -16.55
C ASN A 102 -3.36 9.21 -17.70
N HIS A 103 -3.95 10.33 -18.10
CA HIS A 103 -4.96 10.34 -19.15
C HIS A 103 -4.43 9.89 -20.50
N ASP A 104 -3.14 10.03 -20.73
CA ASP A 104 -2.51 9.61 -21.99
C ASP A 104 -2.11 8.15 -21.97
N GLY A 105 -2.40 7.44 -20.88
CA GLY A 105 -2.03 6.04 -20.76
C GLY A 105 -0.60 5.82 -20.29
N LYS A 106 0.10 6.89 -19.93
CA LYS A 106 1.47 6.76 -19.45
C LYS A 106 1.47 6.25 -18.03
N GLU A 107 2.28 5.25 -17.75
CA GLU A 107 2.38 4.67 -16.42
C GLU A 107 3.11 5.60 -15.48
N LEU A 108 2.55 5.79 -14.29
CA LEU A 108 3.10 6.67 -13.27
C LEU A 108 3.63 5.91 -12.06
N GLY A 109 3.11 4.72 -11.81
CA GLY A 109 3.52 3.94 -10.66
C GLY A 109 2.56 2.81 -10.39
N VAL A 110 2.65 2.27 -9.18
CA VAL A 110 1.76 1.19 -8.74
C VAL A 110 1.17 1.54 -7.39
N THR A 111 0.00 1.01 -7.12
CA THR A 111 -0.69 1.20 -5.85
C THR A 111 -1.02 -0.18 -5.28
N VAL A 112 -0.82 -0.34 -3.99
CA VAL A 112 -1.22 -1.54 -3.26
C VAL A 112 -2.32 -1.14 -2.30
N ILE A 113 -3.45 -1.82 -2.39
CA ILE A 113 -4.56 -1.64 -1.46
C ILE A 113 -4.65 -2.93 -0.65
N PHE A 114 -4.67 -2.81 0.67
CA PHE A 114 -4.57 -3.99 1.51
C PHE A 114 -5.38 -3.85 2.79
N GLN A 115 -5.69 -4.99 3.40
CA GLN A 115 -6.43 -5.05 4.65
C GLN A 115 -5.85 -6.12 5.54
N ASP A 116 -5.94 -5.90 6.84
CA ASP A 116 -5.56 -6.92 7.79
C ASP A 116 -6.74 -7.88 7.91
N ILE A 117 -6.55 -9.10 7.43
CA ILE A 117 -7.59 -10.13 7.47
C ILE A 117 -7.22 -11.25 8.44
N SER A 118 -6.30 -10.98 9.36
CA SER A 118 -5.87 -11.97 10.35
C SER A 118 -7.06 -12.51 11.13
N PHE A 119 -7.98 -11.63 11.49
CA PHE A 119 -9.18 -12.02 12.21
C PHE A 119 -10.01 -13.04 11.42
N VAL A 120 -10.23 -12.73 10.14
CA VAL A 120 -11.02 -13.60 9.27
C VAL A 120 -10.30 -14.93 9.06
N ALA A 121 -8.99 -14.85 8.80
CA ALA A 121 -8.19 -16.05 8.56
C ALA A 121 -8.17 -16.97 9.77
N SER A 122 -8.00 -16.42 10.97
CA SER A 122 -7.98 -17.25 12.16
C SER A 122 -9.38 -17.74 12.56
N GLY A 123 -10.43 -17.05 12.15
CA GLY A 123 -11.78 -17.50 12.44
C GLY A 123 -12.29 -18.58 11.53
N LYS A 124 -11.52 -18.94 10.55
CA LYS A 124 -11.91 -19.90 9.53
C LYS A 124 -11.58 -21.33 9.88
N LYS A 125 -11.80 -21.74 10.98
CA LYS A 125 -11.40 -23.10 11.34
C LYS A 125 -12.37 -24.20 10.99
#